data_c9d5b056a0917e13838340698009ebe0
#
_entry.id   c9d5b056a0917e13838340698009ebe0
#
_cell.length_a   1.000
_cell.length_b   1.000
_cell.length_c   1.000
_cell.angle_alpha   90.00
_cell.angle_beta   90.00
_cell.angle_gamma   90.00
#
_symmetry.space_group_name_H-M   'P 1'
#
loop_
_entity.id
_entity.type
_entity.pdbx_description
1 polymer ?
#
loop_
_entity_poly.entity_id
_entity_poly.type
_entity_poly.pdbx_seq_one_letter_code
_entity_poly.pdbx_strand_id
1 'polypeptide(L)'
;MARNQALALVLLMILQTVSVTVGDSDYEGTVETNSHPDAHQHDANLQQLESSPWFDPELLEDVYSGNGNSRVTVITNSLQNLEFWQIENGALEEQAGPGPGESLIQQETSDGRIDHRTFWVDSELVQKIPGIPGVIAVIDAQVAPEPYSIEPFDKPDFLPSTVTTGQLHGATDAWESGYSGEGLIVAVADTGVDFAHPDLNGTQARVTFHDSPYFGWPLMLDHSSMYSWMVHGEAYPERSSWYADTSIIDLDNNSDGILDNSGLNITGVNMSISGEYHLGEHPDSTLRSRQGGDVPILVVDDQEYGHYKTVYADLDRDGEFGDEAPMRPGEETSGLDTNGDGLWDVSGGLVYWVSDGTLGVPYGDTYAARHGYSDRVAGPGNLTLFMLESGSHGTLCASAVSAQGVVSDGKVMGMAPNATISSIGNHYSGGHSLDAWRFIAEGYDGHTDTPDQPNIGSFSFGYSSVDEAGADAYSLYLDWLTRFYNENTSYAVAIGNGGHGFGTTKSPGASNGVFSVGAFSSRSSGTWGQ
;
A
#
# COMPACT_ATOMS: atom_id res chain seq x y z
N MET A 1 -12.90 -24.99 3.92
CA MET A 1 -11.96 -25.83 4.69
C MET A 1 -10.54 -25.84 4.11
N ALA A 2 -10.32 -26.12 2.83
CA ALA A 2 -8.96 -26.11 2.25
C ALA A 2 -8.29 -24.73 2.27
N ARG A 3 -9.04 -23.65 2.00
CA ARG A 3 -8.53 -22.26 2.01
C ARG A 3 -8.05 -21.81 3.40
N ASN A 4 -8.78 -22.18 4.46
CA ASN A 4 -8.39 -21.86 5.83
C ASN A 4 -7.19 -22.71 6.31
N GLN A 5 -7.00 -23.91 5.75
CA GLN A 5 -5.82 -24.72 6.02
C GLN A 5 -4.57 -24.19 5.30
N ALA A 6 -4.72 -23.70 4.07
CA ALA A 6 -3.62 -23.05 3.34
C ALA A 6 -3.22 -21.72 4.01
N LEU A 7 -4.21 -20.90 4.43
CA LEU A 7 -3.97 -19.67 5.19
C LEU A 7 -3.24 -19.96 6.51
N ALA A 8 -3.68 -20.98 7.26
CA ALA A 8 -3.06 -21.39 8.50
C ALA A 8 -1.61 -21.88 8.28
N LEU A 9 -1.29 -22.48 7.14
CA LEU A 9 0.05 -22.99 6.85
C LEU A 9 1.00 -21.90 6.36
N VAL A 10 0.56 -20.98 5.53
CA VAL A 10 1.34 -19.79 5.15
C VAL A 10 1.60 -18.91 6.38
N LEU A 11 0.61 -18.76 7.25
CA LEU A 11 0.77 -18.12 8.55
C LEU A 11 1.71 -18.91 9.48
N LEU A 12 1.64 -20.26 9.48
CA LEU A 12 2.55 -21.10 10.24
C LEU A 12 3.98 -21.03 9.72
N MET A 13 4.19 -20.84 8.41
CA MET A 13 5.50 -20.61 7.79
C MET A 13 6.09 -19.26 8.21
N ILE A 14 5.25 -18.23 8.30
CA ILE A 14 5.65 -16.92 8.84
C ILE A 14 5.91 -17.04 10.35
N LEU A 15 5.20 -17.91 11.07
CA LEU A 15 5.28 -18.11 12.53
C LEU A 15 6.33 -19.14 12.98
N GLN A 16 6.75 -20.08 12.16
CA GLN A 16 7.79 -21.06 12.55
C GLN A 16 9.19 -20.46 12.69
N THR A 17 9.30 -19.14 12.60
CA THR A 17 10.53 -18.42 12.93
C THR A 17 10.85 -18.36 14.41
N VAL A 18 10.01 -18.93 15.28
CA VAL A 18 10.22 -18.97 16.74
C VAL A 18 10.26 -20.39 17.25
N SER A 19 11.22 -21.19 16.82
CA SER A 19 11.68 -22.33 17.63
C SER A 19 12.95 -21.91 18.37
N VAL A 20 12.77 -21.41 19.56
CA VAL A 20 13.84 -21.26 20.53
C VAL A 20 14.32 -22.65 20.92
N THR A 21 15.46 -23.09 20.43
CA THR A 21 16.22 -24.13 21.10
C THR A 21 16.80 -23.51 22.37
N VAL A 22 16.08 -23.67 23.47
CA VAL A 22 16.60 -23.38 24.80
C VAL A 22 17.69 -24.45 25.05
N GLY A 23 18.95 -24.02 24.98
CA GLY A 23 20.03 -24.82 25.54
C GLY A 23 19.81 -24.91 27.05
N ASP A 24 19.93 -26.14 27.58
CA ASP A 24 19.86 -26.42 29.00
C ASP A 24 20.73 -25.45 29.80
N SER A 25 20.11 -24.49 30.44
CA SER A 25 20.62 -23.82 31.62
C SER A 25 19.50 -23.86 32.65
N ASP A 26 19.76 -24.54 33.77
CA ASP A 26 18.89 -24.64 34.93
C ASP A 26 18.46 -23.25 35.41
N TYR A 27 17.32 -22.77 34.88
CA TYR A 27 16.58 -21.65 35.42
C TYR A 27 15.15 -22.15 35.70
N GLU A 28 14.93 -22.60 36.94
CA GLU A 28 13.58 -22.80 37.48
C GLU A 28 12.92 -21.43 37.64
N GLY A 29 12.52 -20.83 36.53
CA GLY A 29 11.55 -19.74 36.49
C GLY A 29 10.19 -20.31 36.16
N THR A 30 9.26 -20.24 37.07
CA THR A 30 7.85 -20.49 36.80
C THR A 30 7.42 -19.58 35.70
N VAL A 31 7.22 -20.13 34.49
CA VAL A 31 6.53 -19.43 33.40
C VAL A 31 5.09 -19.30 33.88
N GLU A 32 4.75 -18.15 34.43
CA GLU A 32 3.35 -17.73 34.46
C GLU A 32 2.89 -17.67 33.00
N THR A 33 2.08 -18.63 32.61
CA THR A 33 1.30 -18.54 31.37
C THR A 33 0.35 -17.36 31.58
N ASN A 34 0.77 -16.17 31.16
CA ASN A 34 -0.14 -15.07 30.98
C ASN A 34 -1.13 -15.52 29.91
N SER A 35 -2.31 -15.92 30.36
CA SER A 35 -3.47 -16.10 29.53
C SER A 35 -3.59 -14.84 28.65
N HIS A 36 -3.74 -15.04 27.34
CA HIS A 36 -4.08 -13.96 26.42
C HIS A 36 -5.15 -13.08 27.09
N PRO A 37 -5.01 -11.75 27.04
CA PRO A 37 -6.07 -10.87 27.53
C PRO A 37 -7.35 -11.28 26.83
N ASP A 38 -8.35 -11.64 27.60
CA ASP A 38 -9.68 -12.03 27.12
C ASP A 38 -10.21 -10.93 26.19
N ALA A 39 -11.04 -11.30 25.23
CA ALA A 39 -11.78 -10.34 24.40
C ALA A 39 -12.43 -9.23 25.25
N HIS A 40 -12.87 -9.58 26.48
CA HIS A 40 -13.36 -8.65 27.49
C HIS A 40 -12.35 -7.58 27.92
N GLN A 41 -11.06 -7.86 27.90
CA GLN A 41 -10.03 -6.85 28.24
C GLN A 41 -9.89 -5.84 27.11
N HIS A 42 -10.01 -6.28 25.87
CA HIS A 42 -9.97 -5.41 24.71
C HIS A 42 -11.19 -4.49 24.63
N ASP A 43 -12.40 -5.03 24.85
CA ASP A 43 -13.61 -4.23 24.96
C ASP A 43 -13.51 -3.18 26.10
N ALA A 44 -12.87 -3.56 27.22
CA ALA A 44 -12.62 -2.63 28.32
C ALA A 44 -11.64 -1.52 27.92
N ASN A 45 -10.61 -1.83 27.12
CA ASN A 45 -9.66 -0.83 26.64
C ASN A 45 -10.31 0.14 25.65
N LEU A 46 -11.15 -0.35 24.74
CA LEU A 46 -11.91 0.51 23.82
C LEU A 46 -12.89 1.39 24.60
N GLN A 47 -13.62 0.85 25.57
CA GLN A 47 -14.50 1.65 26.44
C GLN A 47 -13.74 2.67 27.27
N GLN A 48 -12.53 2.36 27.69
CA GLN A 48 -11.67 3.33 28.39
C GLN A 48 -11.22 4.46 27.46
N LEU A 49 -10.89 4.17 26.19
CA LEU A 49 -10.56 5.19 25.20
C LEU A 49 -11.77 6.07 24.85
N GLU A 50 -12.97 5.50 24.74
CA GLU A 50 -14.20 6.28 24.55
C GLU A 50 -14.49 7.23 25.70
N SER A 51 -14.08 6.89 26.92
CA SER A 51 -14.23 7.74 28.12
C SER A 51 -13.09 8.75 28.32
N SER A 52 -11.92 8.46 27.76
CA SER A 52 -10.73 9.31 27.82
C SER A 52 -9.97 9.13 26.50
N PRO A 53 -10.37 9.85 25.43
CA PRO A 53 -9.81 9.68 24.10
C PRO A 53 -8.28 9.83 24.12
N TRP A 54 -7.63 8.95 23.38
CA TRP A 54 -6.19 9.05 23.18
C TRP A 54 -5.88 10.30 22.36
N PHE A 55 -4.89 11.06 22.79
CA PHE A 55 -4.47 12.29 22.14
C PHE A 55 -2.98 12.22 21.86
N ASP A 56 -2.59 12.44 20.60
CA ASP A 56 -1.19 12.41 20.20
C ASP A 56 -0.37 13.47 20.92
N PRO A 57 0.67 13.10 21.67
CA PRO A 57 1.50 14.06 22.39
C PRO A 57 2.18 15.08 21.46
N GLU A 58 2.47 14.75 20.22
CA GLU A 58 3.12 15.65 19.27
C GLU A 58 2.20 16.82 18.87
N LEU A 59 0.88 16.60 18.81
CA LEU A 59 -0.09 17.68 18.60
C LEU A 59 -0.06 18.75 19.69
N LEU A 60 0.44 18.43 20.89
CA LEU A 60 0.52 19.42 21.97
C LEU A 60 1.53 20.54 21.65
N GLU A 61 2.61 20.24 20.94
CA GLU A 61 3.57 21.27 20.54
C GLU A 61 2.94 22.26 19.55
N ASP A 62 2.15 21.78 18.60
CA ASP A 62 1.40 22.62 17.66
C ASP A 62 0.38 23.50 18.35
N VAL A 63 -0.39 22.93 19.28
CA VAL A 63 -1.39 23.66 20.08
C VAL A 63 -0.72 24.75 20.94
N TYR A 64 0.42 24.46 21.56
CA TYR A 64 1.13 25.45 22.41
C TYR A 64 1.88 26.49 21.59
N SER A 65 2.34 26.18 20.39
CA SER A 65 2.98 27.16 19.52
C SER A 65 2.01 28.18 18.94
N GLY A 66 0.70 27.85 18.90
CA GLY A 66 -0.38 28.75 18.51
C GLY A 66 -0.32 29.25 17.06
N ASN A 67 0.41 28.59 16.19
CA ASN A 67 0.68 29.04 14.84
C ASN A 67 0.01 28.16 13.79
N GLY A 68 -1.12 28.61 13.27
CA GLY A 68 -1.67 28.09 12.01
C GLY A 68 -2.66 26.94 12.16
N ASN A 69 -2.67 26.06 11.20
CA ASN A 69 -3.55 24.89 11.13
C ASN A 69 -2.74 23.62 11.35
N SER A 70 -3.30 22.70 12.12
CA SER A 70 -2.78 21.33 12.28
C SER A 70 -3.57 20.37 11.40
N ARG A 71 -2.92 19.38 10.83
CA ARG A 71 -3.58 18.29 10.13
C ARG A 71 -3.75 17.12 11.09
N VAL A 72 -4.99 16.71 11.30
CA VAL A 72 -5.31 15.67 12.27
C VAL A 72 -6.05 14.51 11.63
N THR A 73 -5.83 13.30 12.13
CA THR A 73 -6.68 12.14 11.89
C THR A 73 -7.47 11.85 13.15
N VAL A 74 -8.79 11.86 13.05
CA VAL A 74 -9.69 11.59 14.17
C VAL A 74 -10.32 10.21 13.96
N ILE A 75 -10.11 9.31 14.90
CA ILE A 75 -10.77 8.02 14.98
C ILE A 75 -12.04 8.18 15.82
N THR A 76 -13.17 7.73 15.30
CA THR A 76 -14.48 7.94 15.93
C THR A 76 -15.44 6.79 15.66
N ASN A 77 -16.38 6.55 16.57
CA ASN A 77 -17.54 5.70 16.33
C ASN A 77 -18.78 6.52 15.90
N SER A 78 -18.64 7.83 15.67
CA SER A 78 -19.71 8.72 15.21
C SER A 78 -19.20 9.78 14.26
N LEU A 79 -19.08 9.42 12.97
CA LEU A 79 -18.74 10.38 11.91
C LEU A 79 -19.70 11.57 11.88
N GLN A 80 -20.98 11.35 12.16
CA GLN A 80 -21.99 12.39 12.18
C GLN A 80 -21.68 13.50 13.21
N ASN A 81 -21.27 13.13 14.44
CA ASN A 81 -20.92 14.11 15.45
C ASN A 81 -19.66 14.88 15.07
N LEU A 82 -18.70 14.19 14.47
CA LEU A 82 -17.47 14.80 13.98
C LEU A 82 -17.78 15.81 12.86
N GLU A 83 -18.61 15.45 11.91
CA GLU A 83 -19.00 16.30 10.78
C GLU A 83 -19.75 17.56 11.25
N PHE A 84 -20.72 17.42 12.17
CA PHE A 84 -21.38 18.57 12.75
C PHE A 84 -20.37 19.52 13.40
N TRP A 85 -19.45 18.97 14.17
CA TRP A 85 -18.42 19.78 14.82
C TRP A 85 -17.50 20.49 13.81
N GLN A 86 -17.11 19.80 12.71
CA GLN A 86 -16.32 20.39 11.64
C GLN A 86 -17.03 21.59 11.00
N ILE A 87 -18.32 21.43 10.68
CA ILE A 87 -19.13 22.49 10.08
C ILE A 87 -19.25 23.70 11.02
N GLU A 88 -19.53 23.46 12.31
CA GLU A 88 -19.68 24.53 13.30
C GLU A 88 -18.39 25.31 13.57
N ASN A 89 -17.24 24.67 13.47
CA ASN A 89 -15.96 25.26 13.80
C ASN A 89 -15.14 25.68 12.58
N GLY A 90 -15.68 25.55 11.37
CA GLY A 90 -14.97 25.90 10.15
C GLY A 90 -13.70 25.07 9.92
N ALA A 91 -13.64 23.90 10.55
CA ALA A 91 -12.58 22.92 10.34
C ALA A 91 -12.81 22.29 8.96
N LEU A 92 -12.48 23.06 7.94
CA LEU A 92 -12.73 22.73 6.57
C LEU A 92 -11.54 21.97 5.99
N GLU A 93 -11.88 20.98 5.21
CA GLU A 93 -11.09 20.37 4.20
C GLU A 93 -10.15 21.34 3.48
N GLU A 94 -9.01 20.84 3.01
CA GLU A 94 -8.16 21.61 2.11
C GLU A 94 -9.00 22.23 0.99
N GLN A 95 -8.95 23.54 0.88
CA GLN A 95 -9.69 24.31 -0.12
C GLN A 95 -9.18 23.96 -1.52
N ALA A 96 -9.80 23.02 -2.19
CA ALA A 96 -9.67 22.84 -3.62
C ALA A 96 -10.65 21.83 -4.22
N GLY A 97 -11.86 21.76 -3.72
CA GLY A 97 -12.93 21.02 -4.38
C GLY A 97 -14.19 21.88 -4.50
N PRO A 98 -15.09 21.65 -5.44
CA PRO A 98 -16.42 22.19 -5.36
C PRO A 98 -16.98 21.79 -3.99
N GLY A 99 -17.51 22.76 -3.27
CA GLY A 99 -18.00 22.60 -1.90
C GLY A 99 -18.87 21.35 -1.69
N PRO A 100 -19.12 20.97 -0.45
CA PRO A 100 -19.74 19.70 -0.12
C PRO A 100 -20.95 19.47 -1.00
N GLY A 101 -20.83 18.46 -1.88
CA GLY A 101 -21.98 17.95 -2.60
C GLY A 101 -23.01 17.53 -1.56
N GLU A 102 -24.29 17.72 -1.85
CA GLU A 102 -25.38 17.42 -0.94
C GLU A 102 -25.13 16.11 -0.20
N SER A 103 -24.88 16.27 1.09
CA SER A 103 -24.88 15.29 2.17
C SER A 103 -25.03 13.83 1.76
N LEU A 104 -23.94 13.09 1.69
CA LEU A 104 -23.93 11.62 1.74
C LEU A 104 -24.30 11.09 3.15
N ILE A 105 -24.87 11.93 4.01
CA ILE A 105 -25.32 11.62 5.36
C ILE A 105 -26.60 10.78 5.32
N GLN A 106 -26.62 9.66 4.63
CA GLN A 106 -27.75 8.73 4.69
C GLN A 106 -27.36 7.30 5.07
N GLN A 107 -26.15 7.04 5.48
CA GLN A 107 -25.87 5.81 6.20
C GLN A 107 -25.66 6.11 7.68
N GLU A 108 -26.73 5.97 8.44
CA GLU A 108 -26.64 5.77 9.88
C GLU A 108 -25.79 4.52 10.11
N THR A 109 -24.52 4.70 10.43
CA THR A 109 -23.69 3.61 10.96
C THR A 109 -24.02 3.46 12.45
N SER A 110 -25.24 2.96 12.73
CA SER A 110 -25.67 2.65 14.10
C SER A 110 -25.16 1.30 14.61
N ASP A 111 -24.21 0.69 13.92
CA ASP A 111 -23.76 -0.68 14.17
C ASP A 111 -22.40 -0.77 14.91
N GLY A 112 -21.94 0.31 15.53
CA GLY A 112 -20.72 0.31 16.33
C GLY A 112 -19.43 0.31 15.48
N ARG A 113 -19.51 0.65 14.21
CA ARG A 113 -18.33 0.81 13.35
C ARG A 113 -17.44 1.92 13.87
N ILE A 114 -16.14 1.61 13.88
CA ILE A 114 -15.10 2.62 14.05
C ILE A 114 -14.70 3.11 12.66
N ASP A 115 -14.66 4.42 12.50
CA ASP A 115 -14.20 5.09 11.30
C ASP A 115 -13.14 6.14 11.64
N HIS A 116 -12.51 6.69 10.63
CA HIS A 116 -11.57 7.78 10.82
C HIS A 116 -11.76 8.83 9.73
N ARG A 117 -11.33 10.06 10.04
CA ARG A 117 -11.34 11.18 9.09
C ARG A 117 -10.11 12.05 9.29
N THR A 118 -9.45 12.42 8.20
CA THR A 118 -8.28 13.31 8.20
C THR A 118 -8.69 14.67 7.65
N PHE A 119 -8.32 15.75 8.36
CA PHE A 119 -8.67 17.11 7.94
C PHE A 119 -7.74 18.14 8.58
N TRP A 120 -7.78 19.37 8.04
CA TRP A 120 -7.08 20.52 8.61
C TRP A 120 -7.99 21.27 9.58
N VAL A 121 -7.44 21.72 10.69
CA VAL A 121 -8.14 22.44 11.74
C VAL A 121 -7.21 23.48 12.35
N ASP A 122 -7.79 24.63 12.78
CA ASP A 122 -7.07 25.62 13.56
C ASP A 122 -6.47 24.96 14.82
N SER A 123 -5.17 25.16 15.04
CA SER A 123 -4.43 24.52 16.14
C SER A 123 -5.07 24.78 17.52
N GLU A 124 -5.71 25.94 17.72
CA GLU A 124 -6.43 26.23 18.97
C GLU A 124 -7.68 25.35 19.18
N LEU A 125 -8.23 24.79 18.10
CA LEU A 125 -9.42 23.94 18.15
C LEU A 125 -9.09 22.47 18.35
N VAL A 126 -7.87 22.03 18.04
CA VAL A 126 -7.43 20.63 18.14
C VAL A 126 -7.74 20.05 19.53
N GLN A 127 -7.43 20.78 20.59
CA GLN A 127 -7.69 20.35 21.97
C GLN A 127 -9.18 20.18 22.33
N LYS A 128 -10.10 20.63 21.48
CA LYS A 128 -11.55 20.46 21.69
C LYS A 128 -12.09 19.19 21.06
N ILE A 129 -11.36 18.60 20.11
CA ILE A 129 -11.78 17.40 19.36
C ILE A 129 -12.02 16.21 20.30
N PRO A 130 -11.17 15.92 21.30
CA PRO A 130 -11.44 14.82 22.25
C PRO A 130 -12.76 14.94 23.02
N GLY A 131 -13.34 16.13 23.10
CA GLY A 131 -14.64 16.37 23.73
C GLY A 131 -15.86 16.08 22.85
N ILE A 132 -15.67 15.72 21.58
CA ILE A 132 -16.76 15.38 20.66
C ILE A 132 -17.24 13.97 21.01
N PRO A 133 -18.57 13.76 21.21
CA PRO A 133 -19.09 12.42 21.51
C PRO A 133 -18.77 11.43 20.40
N GLY A 134 -18.19 10.30 20.78
CA GLY A 134 -17.79 9.24 19.86
C GLY A 134 -16.34 9.31 19.37
N VAL A 135 -15.59 10.36 19.67
CA VAL A 135 -14.16 10.42 19.38
C VAL A 135 -13.40 9.46 20.29
N ILE A 136 -12.55 8.63 19.69
CA ILE A 136 -11.73 7.60 20.33
C ILE A 136 -10.28 8.04 20.39
N ALA A 137 -9.78 8.63 19.30
CA ALA A 137 -8.41 9.12 19.24
C ALA A 137 -8.27 10.32 18.31
N VAL A 138 -7.25 11.15 18.60
CA VAL A 138 -6.82 12.26 17.75
C VAL A 138 -5.33 12.10 17.52
N ILE A 139 -4.95 11.96 16.26
CA ILE A 139 -3.59 11.63 15.80
C ILE A 139 -3.05 12.79 14.98
N ASP A 140 -1.77 13.11 15.14
CA ASP A 140 -1.08 14.00 14.21
C ASP A 140 -0.96 13.34 12.84
N ALA A 141 -1.70 13.87 11.88
CA ALA A 141 -1.67 13.36 10.51
C ALA A 141 -0.42 13.78 9.72
N GLN A 142 0.51 14.50 10.30
CA GLN A 142 1.81 14.82 9.73
C GLN A 142 2.89 13.81 10.16
N VAL A 143 2.65 13.06 11.23
CA VAL A 143 3.54 11.97 11.65
C VAL A 143 3.40 10.80 10.69
N ALA A 144 4.51 10.42 10.07
CA ALA A 144 4.57 9.30 9.16
C ALA A 144 5.21 8.08 9.84
N PRO A 145 4.76 6.86 9.56
CA PRO A 145 5.52 5.68 9.91
C PRO A 145 6.81 5.65 9.11
N GLU A 146 7.84 5.04 9.64
CA GLU A 146 9.12 4.88 8.97
C GLU A 146 9.30 3.42 8.53
N PRO A 147 9.70 3.17 7.26
CA PRO A 147 10.15 1.85 6.86
C PRO A 147 11.40 1.50 7.67
N TYR A 148 11.48 0.27 8.15
CA TYR A 148 12.66 -0.16 8.89
C TYR A 148 13.84 -0.31 7.94
N SER A 149 14.84 0.57 8.11
CA SER A 149 16.05 0.54 7.30
C SER A 149 16.75 -0.82 7.37
N ILE A 150 17.13 -1.33 6.21
CA ILE A 150 18.02 -2.47 6.12
C ILE A 150 19.44 -1.87 6.06
N GLU A 151 20.18 -2.05 7.16
CA GLU A 151 21.60 -1.69 7.15
C GLU A 151 22.31 -2.51 6.08
N PRO A 152 23.03 -1.86 5.15
CA PRO A 152 23.81 -2.58 4.17
C PRO A 152 24.84 -3.43 4.93
N PHE A 153 24.71 -4.74 4.82
CA PHE A 153 25.75 -5.62 5.32
C PHE A 153 27.04 -5.36 4.52
N ASP A 154 28.08 -4.89 5.18
CA ASP A 154 29.43 -5.11 4.67
C ASP A 154 29.53 -6.61 4.39
N LYS A 155 29.67 -6.99 3.11
CA LYS A 155 29.73 -8.40 2.71
C LYS A 155 30.78 -9.10 3.56
N PRO A 156 30.42 -9.87 4.60
CA PRO A 156 31.38 -10.81 5.13
C PRO A 156 31.64 -11.82 4.03
N ASP A 157 32.86 -12.35 3.93
CA ASP A 157 33.15 -13.45 3.03
C ASP A 157 32.10 -14.56 3.22
N PHE A 158 31.10 -14.56 2.38
CA PHE A 158 30.05 -15.57 2.41
C PHE A 158 30.69 -16.88 1.99
N LEU A 159 30.96 -17.71 2.97
CA LEU A 159 30.96 -19.14 2.68
C LEU A 159 29.56 -19.48 2.18
N PRO A 160 29.42 -20.12 1.02
CA PRO A 160 28.10 -20.50 0.52
C PRO A 160 27.43 -21.34 1.59
N SER A 161 26.40 -20.78 2.23
CA SER A 161 25.52 -21.56 3.08
C SER A 161 24.81 -22.53 2.15
N THR A 162 24.95 -23.80 2.36
CA THR A 162 24.22 -24.82 1.61
C THR A 162 22.74 -24.87 1.98
N VAL A 163 22.33 -24.09 2.99
CA VAL A 163 20.94 -24.02 3.47
C VAL A 163 20.41 -22.63 3.13
N THR A 164 19.37 -22.58 2.32
CA THR A 164 18.66 -21.35 1.99
C THR A 164 17.75 -20.91 3.14
N THR A 165 17.37 -19.64 3.16
CA THR A 165 16.39 -19.12 4.14
C THR A 165 15.09 -19.93 4.11
N GLY A 166 14.58 -20.26 2.91
CA GLY A 166 13.39 -21.09 2.74
C GLY A 166 13.51 -22.47 3.38
N GLN A 167 14.65 -23.14 3.23
CA GLN A 167 14.91 -24.43 3.89
C GLN A 167 14.96 -24.28 5.41
N LEU A 168 15.63 -23.24 5.90
CA LEU A 168 15.76 -22.99 7.33
C LEU A 168 14.40 -22.78 8.02
N HIS A 169 13.49 -22.12 7.33
CA HIS A 169 12.15 -21.81 7.83
C HIS A 169 11.09 -22.86 7.46
N GLY A 170 11.47 -23.95 6.82
CA GLY A 170 10.55 -25.03 6.45
C GLY A 170 9.65 -24.71 5.24
N ALA A 171 9.95 -23.66 4.49
CA ALA A 171 9.17 -23.32 3.30
C ALA A 171 9.25 -24.43 2.25
N THR A 172 10.43 -25.04 2.06
CA THR A 172 10.59 -26.16 1.13
C THR A 172 9.75 -27.38 1.49
N ASP A 173 9.63 -27.71 2.78
CA ASP A 173 8.80 -28.83 3.24
C ASP A 173 7.32 -28.57 2.99
N ALA A 174 6.91 -27.30 3.08
CA ALA A 174 5.56 -26.90 2.78
C ALA A 174 5.26 -26.93 1.29
N TRP A 175 6.20 -26.48 0.44
CA TRP A 175 6.06 -26.62 -1.02
C TRP A 175 5.96 -28.09 -1.46
N GLU A 176 6.77 -28.98 -0.89
CA GLU A 176 6.67 -30.42 -1.12
C GLU A 176 5.32 -30.99 -0.67
N SER A 177 4.68 -30.37 0.30
CA SER A 177 3.34 -30.71 0.77
C SER A 177 2.22 -30.05 -0.02
N GLY A 178 2.55 -29.27 -1.09
CA GLY A 178 1.60 -28.59 -1.98
C GLY A 178 1.13 -27.22 -1.48
N TYR A 179 1.84 -26.61 -0.52
CA TYR A 179 1.49 -25.30 0.02
C TYR A 179 2.55 -24.27 -0.37
N SER A 180 2.27 -23.49 -1.39
CA SER A 180 3.19 -22.48 -1.95
C SER A 180 2.56 -21.08 -2.05
N GLY A 181 1.38 -20.89 -1.48
CA GLY A 181 0.66 -19.61 -1.50
C GLY A 181 -0.37 -19.47 -2.62
N GLU A 182 -0.62 -20.52 -3.43
CA GLU A 182 -1.60 -20.45 -4.52
C GLU A 182 -2.99 -20.02 -4.04
N GLY A 183 -3.57 -19.03 -4.74
CA GLY A 183 -4.90 -18.47 -4.44
C GLY A 183 -4.93 -17.51 -3.26
N LEU A 184 -3.77 -17.12 -2.73
CA LEU A 184 -3.67 -16.09 -1.70
C LEU A 184 -3.14 -14.78 -2.29
N ILE A 185 -3.68 -13.68 -1.78
CA ILE A 185 -3.22 -12.33 -2.06
C ILE A 185 -2.53 -11.80 -0.80
N VAL A 186 -1.27 -11.41 -0.93
CA VAL A 186 -0.51 -10.74 0.12
C VAL A 186 -0.37 -9.27 -0.23
N ALA A 187 -0.95 -8.40 0.59
CA ALA A 187 -0.76 -6.97 0.46
C ALA A 187 0.55 -6.55 1.12
N VAL A 188 1.44 -5.94 0.36
CA VAL A 188 2.69 -5.35 0.86
C VAL A 188 2.48 -3.84 0.96
N ALA A 189 2.23 -3.35 2.18
CA ALA A 189 2.14 -1.93 2.46
C ALA A 189 3.54 -1.41 2.79
N ASP A 190 4.13 -0.70 1.84
CA ASP A 190 5.55 -0.31 1.90
C ASP A 190 5.85 0.87 0.95
N THR A 191 7.08 0.99 0.48
CA THR A 191 7.54 2.05 -0.44
C THR A 191 7.06 1.85 -1.88
N GLY A 192 6.20 0.90 -2.15
CA GLY A 192 5.79 0.44 -3.46
C GLY A 192 6.51 -0.85 -3.86
N VAL A 193 6.17 -1.42 -5.00
CA VAL A 193 6.80 -2.64 -5.54
C VAL A 193 7.08 -2.48 -7.03
N ASP A 194 8.31 -2.74 -7.42
CA ASP A 194 8.71 -2.81 -8.82
C ASP A 194 8.39 -4.19 -9.41
N PHE A 195 7.23 -4.29 -10.05
CA PHE A 195 6.81 -5.51 -10.73
C PHE A 195 7.48 -5.75 -12.10
N ALA A 196 8.25 -4.79 -12.60
CA ALA A 196 9.10 -5.03 -13.77
C ALA A 196 10.39 -5.79 -13.39
N HIS A 197 10.70 -5.91 -12.08
CA HIS A 197 11.79 -6.76 -11.61
C HIS A 197 11.55 -8.23 -12.02
N PRO A 198 12.52 -8.92 -12.64
CA PRO A 198 12.31 -10.26 -13.20
C PRO A 198 11.76 -11.31 -12.23
N ASP A 199 12.11 -11.20 -10.95
CA ASP A 199 11.63 -12.12 -9.90
C ASP A 199 10.20 -11.83 -9.44
N LEU A 200 9.63 -10.66 -9.77
CA LEU A 200 8.29 -10.24 -9.36
C LEU A 200 7.32 -10.09 -10.54
N ASN A 201 7.83 -10.07 -11.77
CA ASN A 201 6.99 -9.96 -12.94
C ASN A 201 6.01 -11.16 -13.03
N GLY A 202 4.72 -10.85 -13.15
CA GLY A 202 3.65 -11.84 -13.16
C GLY A 202 3.11 -12.22 -11.77
N THR A 203 3.69 -11.71 -10.67
CA THR A 203 3.20 -11.95 -9.30
C THR A 203 2.11 -10.98 -8.84
N GLN A 204 1.80 -9.93 -9.61
CA GLN A 204 0.80 -8.94 -9.24
C GLN A 204 -0.60 -9.55 -9.09
N ALA A 205 -1.26 -9.19 -7.98
CA ALA A 205 -2.65 -9.54 -7.75
C ALA A 205 -3.57 -8.76 -8.70
N ARG A 206 -4.68 -9.38 -9.12
CA ARG A 206 -5.69 -8.76 -9.99
C ARG A 206 -7.07 -8.91 -9.41
N VAL A 207 -7.95 -7.98 -9.75
CA VAL A 207 -9.36 -8.07 -9.45
C VAL A 207 -9.99 -9.18 -10.32
N THR A 208 -10.40 -10.27 -9.68
CA THR A 208 -11.00 -11.44 -10.34
C THR A 208 -12.51 -11.53 -10.17
N PHE A 209 -13.09 -10.62 -9.44
CA PHE A 209 -14.53 -10.54 -9.22
C PHE A 209 -15.22 -9.88 -10.41
N HIS A 210 -16.01 -10.66 -11.14
CA HIS A 210 -16.64 -10.21 -12.40
C HIS A 210 -17.60 -9.03 -12.27
N ASP A 211 -18.21 -8.85 -11.09
CA ASP A 211 -19.14 -7.74 -10.85
C ASP A 211 -18.40 -6.45 -10.45
N SER A 212 -17.09 -6.51 -10.20
CA SER A 212 -16.27 -5.33 -9.97
C SER A 212 -16.10 -4.52 -11.25
N PRO A 213 -16.29 -3.20 -11.22
CA PRO A 213 -16.01 -2.34 -12.37
C PRO A 213 -14.52 -2.32 -12.74
N TYR A 214 -13.65 -2.73 -11.83
CA TYR A 214 -12.19 -2.84 -12.03
C TYR A 214 -11.74 -4.25 -12.43
N PHE A 215 -12.67 -5.14 -12.83
CA PHE A 215 -12.35 -6.51 -13.22
C PHE A 215 -11.20 -6.59 -14.22
N GLY A 216 -10.21 -7.43 -13.93
CA GLY A 216 -9.03 -7.66 -14.76
C GLY A 216 -7.86 -6.70 -14.52
N TRP A 217 -8.09 -5.58 -13.86
CA TRP A 217 -7.02 -4.67 -13.46
C TRP A 217 -6.25 -5.19 -12.24
N PRO A 218 -4.97 -4.79 -12.07
CA PRO A 218 -4.22 -5.07 -10.86
C PRO A 218 -4.88 -4.49 -9.59
N LEU A 219 -4.82 -5.25 -8.50
CA LEU A 219 -5.31 -4.83 -7.20
C LEU A 219 -4.20 -4.10 -6.44
N MET A 220 -4.10 -2.81 -6.65
CA MET A 220 -3.02 -1.94 -6.14
C MET A 220 -3.58 -0.66 -5.54
N LEU A 221 -2.84 -0.04 -4.65
CA LEU A 221 -3.18 1.28 -4.13
C LEU A 221 -1.91 2.14 -4.02
N ASP A 222 -1.82 3.19 -4.83
CA ASP A 222 -0.95 4.33 -4.52
C ASP A 222 -1.79 5.39 -3.81
N HIS A 223 -1.64 5.46 -2.49
CA HIS A 223 -2.45 6.34 -1.68
C HIS A 223 -2.23 7.82 -2.02
N SER A 224 -0.99 8.23 -2.27
CA SER A 224 -0.69 9.63 -2.62
C SER A 224 -1.34 10.05 -3.93
N SER A 225 -1.34 9.18 -4.94
CA SER A 225 -1.99 9.46 -6.22
C SER A 225 -3.50 9.56 -6.08
N MET A 226 -4.11 8.61 -5.37
CA MET A 226 -5.54 8.62 -5.09
C MET A 226 -5.93 9.90 -4.33
N TYR A 227 -5.22 10.24 -3.26
CA TYR A 227 -5.46 11.45 -2.48
C TYR A 227 -5.31 12.71 -3.34
N SER A 228 -4.20 12.84 -4.07
CA SER A 228 -3.93 14.03 -4.91
C SER A 228 -5.01 14.21 -5.96
N TRP A 229 -5.44 13.14 -6.61
CA TRP A 229 -6.52 13.21 -7.58
C TRP A 229 -7.86 13.59 -6.94
N MET A 230 -8.25 12.94 -5.85
CA MET A 230 -9.53 13.20 -5.20
C MET A 230 -9.61 14.61 -4.63
N VAL A 231 -8.54 15.12 -4.03
CA VAL A 231 -8.53 16.43 -3.36
C VAL A 231 -8.25 17.56 -4.36
N HIS A 232 -7.29 17.40 -5.23
CA HIS A 232 -6.82 18.50 -6.09
C HIS A 232 -7.32 18.41 -7.55
N GLY A 233 -7.61 17.21 -8.05
CA GLY A 233 -8.08 16.99 -9.43
C GLY A 233 -7.06 17.32 -10.51
N GLU A 234 -5.81 17.46 -10.13
CA GLU A 234 -4.70 17.77 -11.01
C GLU A 234 -3.50 16.89 -10.67
N ALA A 235 -2.71 16.53 -11.69
CA ALA A 235 -1.41 15.93 -11.49
C ALA A 235 -0.51 16.94 -10.75
N TYR A 236 -0.06 16.55 -9.55
CA TYR A 236 1.01 17.24 -8.87
C TYR A 236 2.30 16.44 -9.02
N PRO A 237 3.06 16.59 -10.09
CA PRO A 237 4.30 15.86 -10.31
C PRO A 237 5.35 16.13 -9.22
N GLU A 238 5.18 17.22 -8.46
CA GLU A 238 6.11 17.62 -7.39
C GLU A 238 5.87 16.89 -6.05
N ARG A 239 4.79 16.09 -5.90
CA ARG A 239 4.39 15.51 -4.62
C ARG A 239 4.45 13.99 -4.54
N SER A 240 5.36 13.34 -5.24
CA SER A 240 5.52 11.87 -5.19
C SER A 240 4.28 11.07 -5.64
N SER A 241 3.40 11.67 -6.44
CA SER A 241 2.26 10.95 -7.03
C SER A 241 2.73 10.13 -8.23
N TRP A 242 2.23 8.91 -8.33
CA TRP A 242 2.58 7.97 -9.40
C TRP A 242 1.45 7.87 -10.43
N TYR A 243 0.93 9.00 -10.86
CA TYR A 243 0.02 9.06 -11.97
C TYR A 243 0.50 10.02 -13.04
N ALA A 244 0.16 9.73 -14.29
CA ALA A 244 0.39 10.58 -15.42
C ALA A 244 -0.90 11.30 -15.82
N ASP A 245 -0.82 12.61 -16.04
CA ASP A 245 -1.82 13.33 -16.81
C ASP A 245 -1.59 12.99 -18.30
N THR A 246 -2.51 12.23 -18.86
CA THR A 246 -2.49 11.80 -20.25
C THR A 246 -3.61 12.47 -21.06
N SER A 247 -4.01 13.67 -20.65
CA SER A 247 -5.10 14.44 -21.28
C SER A 247 -4.73 15.17 -22.58
N ILE A 248 -3.44 15.18 -22.95
CA ILE A 248 -2.99 15.76 -24.20
C ILE A 248 -3.35 14.80 -25.35
N ILE A 249 -4.18 15.26 -26.29
CA ILE A 249 -4.58 14.47 -27.44
C ILE A 249 -3.79 14.91 -28.66
N ASP A 250 -3.21 13.96 -29.38
CA ASP A 250 -2.57 14.12 -30.67
C ASP A 250 -3.17 13.18 -31.72
N LEU A 251 -2.95 13.46 -32.98
CA LEU A 251 -3.53 12.77 -34.13
C LEU A 251 -2.44 12.43 -35.15
N ASP A 252 -2.68 11.40 -35.95
CA ASP A 252 -1.92 11.11 -37.17
C ASP A 252 -2.88 11.24 -38.37
N ASN A 253 -3.16 12.47 -38.79
CA ASN A 253 -4.13 12.74 -39.85
C ASN A 253 -3.69 12.31 -41.24
N ASN A 254 -2.39 12.21 -41.45
CA ASN A 254 -1.83 11.83 -42.75
C ASN A 254 -1.47 10.35 -42.84
N SER A 255 -1.59 9.62 -41.74
CA SER A 255 -1.32 8.18 -41.62
C SER A 255 0.12 7.79 -41.99
N ASP A 256 1.10 8.66 -41.65
CA ASP A 256 2.51 8.38 -41.87
C ASP A 256 3.21 7.71 -40.66
N GLY A 257 2.47 7.52 -39.58
CA GLY A 257 2.97 6.93 -38.34
C GLY A 257 3.69 7.93 -37.42
N ILE A 258 3.57 9.22 -37.69
CA ILE A 258 4.13 10.31 -36.90
C ILE A 258 2.99 11.19 -36.40
N LEU A 259 2.92 11.41 -35.10
CA LEU A 259 1.91 12.28 -34.49
C LEU A 259 2.12 13.74 -34.93
N ASP A 260 1.04 14.40 -35.38
CA ASP A 260 1.08 15.70 -36.07
C ASP A 260 1.66 16.84 -35.22
N ASN A 261 1.41 16.88 -33.93
CA ASN A 261 1.83 17.95 -33.04
C ASN A 261 3.11 17.67 -32.28
N SER A 262 3.22 16.45 -31.69
CA SER A 262 4.37 16.06 -30.89
C SER A 262 5.56 15.60 -31.72
N GLY A 263 5.29 15.07 -32.92
CA GLY A 263 6.31 14.48 -33.79
C GLY A 263 6.80 13.12 -33.32
N LEU A 264 6.13 12.50 -32.35
CA LEU A 264 6.46 11.16 -31.85
C LEU A 264 6.08 10.08 -32.85
N ASN A 265 6.93 9.07 -32.98
CA ASN A 265 6.76 7.97 -33.93
C ASN A 265 5.94 6.84 -33.27
N ILE A 266 4.80 6.52 -33.89
CA ILE A 266 3.89 5.45 -33.49
C ILE A 266 3.92 4.24 -34.44
N THR A 267 4.91 4.18 -35.33
CA THR A 267 5.08 3.06 -36.26
C THR A 267 5.38 1.79 -35.47
N GLY A 268 4.53 0.75 -35.62
CA GLY A 268 4.66 -0.50 -34.86
C GLY A 268 3.77 -0.57 -33.61
N VAL A 269 3.24 0.56 -33.14
CA VAL A 269 2.23 0.59 -32.08
C VAL A 269 0.89 0.04 -32.60
N ASN A 270 0.11 -0.58 -31.73
CA ASN A 270 -1.29 -0.86 -32.03
C ASN A 270 -2.04 0.46 -32.27
N MET A 271 -2.64 0.59 -33.44
CA MET A 271 -3.32 1.84 -33.81
C MET A 271 -4.54 2.11 -32.93
N SER A 272 -4.71 3.35 -32.51
CA SER A 272 -5.93 3.81 -31.85
C SER A 272 -7.14 3.67 -32.80
N ILE A 273 -8.22 3.06 -32.31
CA ILE A 273 -9.47 2.88 -33.09
C ILE A 273 -10.20 4.21 -33.26
N SER A 274 -10.15 5.09 -32.29
CA SER A 274 -10.71 6.44 -32.37
C SER A 274 -9.90 7.36 -33.30
N GLY A 275 -8.62 7.05 -33.49
CA GLY A 275 -7.64 7.91 -34.14
C GLY A 275 -7.07 9.00 -33.23
N GLU A 276 -7.47 9.02 -31.95
CA GLU A 276 -6.94 9.91 -30.92
C GLU A 276 -5.88 9.16 -30.11
N TYR A 277 -4.75 9.83 -29.87
CA TYR A 277 -3.61 9.33 -29.11
C TYR A 277 -3.40 10.24 -27.91
N HIS A 278 -3.52 9.67 -26.72
CA HIS A 278 -3.34 10.40 -25.48
C HIS A 278 -1.87 10.37 -25.07
N LEU A 279 -1.33 11.54 -24.74
CA LEU A 279 0.08 11.74 -24.38
C LEU A 279 0.22 12.28 -22.97
N GLY A 280 1.27 11.86 -22.29
CA GLY A 280 1.68 12.34 -20.98
C GLY A 280 3.16 12.11 -20.71
N GLU A 281 3.55 12.31 -19.47
CA GLU A 281 4.91 12.09 -18.98
C GLU A 281 4.89 11.02 -17.88
N HIS A 282 5.88 10.14 -17.90
CA HIS A 282 6.03 9.10 -16.87
C HIS A 282 6.25 9.72 -15.48
N PRO A 283 5.51 9.29 -14.45
CA PRO A 283 5.55 9.95 -13.14
C PRO A 283 6.84 9.66 -12.33
N ASP A 284 7.64 8.69 -12.72
CA ASP A 284 8.86 8.32 -11.99
C ASP A 284 9.98 9.34 -12.18
N SER A 285 10.24 10.13 -11.13
CA SER A 285 11.33 11.11 -11.11
C SER A 285 12.73 10.47 -11.15
N THR A 286 12.87 9.22 -10.68
CA THR A 286 14.12 8.46 -10.73
C THR A 286 14.42 8.04 -12.16
N LEU A 287 13.42 7.52 -12.86
CA LEU A 287 13.51 7.18 -14.29
C LEU A 287 13.86 8.43 -15.10
N ARG A 288 13.15 9.55 -14.88
CA ARG A 288 13.45 10.85 -15.52
C ARG A 288 14.90 11.28 -15.32
N SER A 289 15.41 11.17 -14.07
CA SER A 289 16.81 11.51 -13.75
C SER A 289 17.80 10.59 -14.45
N ARG A 290 17.47 9.30 -14.51
CA ARG A 290 18.32 8.25 -15.11
C ARG A 290 18.42 8.42 -16.62
N GLN A 291 17.29 8.70 -17.27
CA GLN A 291 17.19 8.89 -18.71
C GLN A 291 17.54 10.31 -19.19
N GLY A 292 17.80 11.22 -18.24
CA GLY A 292 18.25 12.59 -18.54
C GLY A 292 17.14 13.53 -19.07
N GLY A 293 15.88 13.24 -18.79
CA GLY A 293 14.73 14.06 -19.12
C GLY A 293 13.41 13.30 -19.04
N ASP A 294 12.32 13.97 -19.38
CA ASP A 294 10.97 13.42 -19.32
C ASP A 294 10.84 12.21 -20.25
N VAL A 295 10.14 11.18 -19.80
CA VAL A 295 9.87 9.94 -20.54
C VAL A 295 8.45 10.02 -21.04
N PRO A 296 8.22 10.08 -22.35
CA PRO A 296 6.89 10.17 -22.94
C PRO A 296 6.06 8.92 -22.65
N ILE A 297 4.75 9.13 -22.46
CA ILE A 297 3.74 8.06 -22.38
C ILE A 297 2.73 8.24 -23.47
N LEU A 298 2.34 7.14 -24.10
CA LEU A 298 1.29 7.05 -25.09
C LEU A 298 0.18 6.12 -24.60
N VAL A 299 -1.09 6.55 -24.68
CA VAL A 299 -2.25 5.72 -24.34
C VAL A 299 -3.19 5.62 -25.55
N VAL A 300 -3.60 4.40 -25.86
CA VAL A 300 -4.40 4.08 -27.04
C VAL A 300 -5.61 3.20 -26.73
N ASP A 301 -6.66 3.32 -27.55
CA ASP A 301 -7.88 2.50 -27.52
C ASP A 301 -7.86 1.40 -28.60
N ASP A 302 -6.79 0.60 -28.62
CA ASP A 302 -6.50 -0.40 -29.65
C ASP A 302 -7.45 -1.62 -29.68
N GLN A 303 -8.25 -1.81 -28.64
CA GLN A 303 -9.16 -2.96 -28.51
C GLN A 303 -10.63 -2.61 -28.70
N GLU A 304 -11.05 -1.44 -28.22
CA GLU A 304 -12.43 -0.98 -28.27
C GLU A 304 -12.47 0.56 -28.35
N TYR A 305 -13.29 1.10 -29.27
CA TYR A 305 -13.42 2.53 -29.51
C TYR A 305 -13.71 3.32 -28.22
N GLY A 306 -12.85 4.28 -27.89
CA GLY A 306 -12.99 5.14 -26.73
C GLY A 306 -12.65 4.48 -25.38
N HIS A 307 -12.22 3.21 -25.37
CA HIS A 307 -11.77 2.49 -24.19
C HIS A 307 -10.24 2.38 -24.17
N TYR A 308 -9.60 3.37 -23.62
CA TYR A 308 -8.14 3.49 -23.52
C TYR A 308 -7.60 2.59 -22.41
N LYS A 309 -6.89 1.50 -22.79
CA LYS A 309 -6.38 0.52 -21.83
C LYS A 309 -4.95 0.07 -22.11
N THR A 310 -4.38 0.49 -23.22
CA THR A 310 -3.02 0.13 -23.61
C THR A 310 -2.11 1.36 -23.51
N VAL A 311 -1.04 1.22 -22.75
CA VAL A 311 -0.08 2.27 -22.42
C VAL A 311 1.30 1.85 -22.91
N TYR A 312 2.02 2.76 -23.54
CA TYR A 312 3.43 2.61 -23.90
C TYR A 312 4.24 3.70 -23.20
N ALA A 313 5.45 3.37 -22.77
CA ALA A 313 6.40 4.33 -22.22
C ALA A 313 7.70 4.26 -23.02
N ASP A 314 8.10 5.37 -23.60
CA ASP A 314 9.35 5.53 -24.37
C ASP A 314 10.54 5.54 -23.40
N LEU A 315 10.94 4.32 -22.96
CA LEU A 315 11.90 4.15 -21.87
C LEU A 315 13.33 4.51 -22.25
N ASP A 316 13.70 4.43 -23.54
CA ASP A 316 15.03 4.82 -24.02
C ASP A 316 15.07 6.24 -24.58
N ARG A 317 13.89 6.88 -24.71
CA ARG A 317 13.69 8.26 -25.15
C ARG A 317 14.21 8.53 -26.56
N ASP A 318 14.02 7.60 -27.45
CA ASP A 318 14.35 7.82 -28.86
C ASP A 318 13.22 8.47 -29.66
N GLY A 319 12.03 8.61 -29.06
CA GLY A 319 10.82 9.20 -29.66
C GLY A 319 10.02 8.21 -30.50
N GLU A 320 10.29 6.93 -30.40
CA GLU A 320 9.59 5.83 -31.06
C GLU A 320 8.90 4.95 -29.99
N PHE A 321 7.64 4.59 -30.22
CA PHE A 321 6.91 3.71 -29.31
C PHE A 321 6.80 2.25 -29.85
N GLY A 322 7.32 2.01 -31.05
CA GLY A 322 7.10 0.73 -31.74
C GLY A 322 7.93 -0.44 -31.22
N ASP A 323 8.99 -0.17 -30.52
CA ASP A 323 9.88 -1.14 -29.85
C ASP A 323 9.58 -1.31 -28.36
N GLU A 324 8.65 -0.48 -27.82
CA GLU A 324 8.25 -0.53 -26.43
C GLU A 324 7.20 -1.61 -26.14
N ALA A 325 7.33 -2.27 -25.00
CA ALA A 325 6.36 -3.27 -24.56
C ALA A 325 5.06 -2.58 -24.08
N PRO A 326 3.87 -2.98 -24.59
CA PRO A 326 2.61 -2.42 -24.15
C PRO A 326 2.26 -2.88 -22.72
N MET A 327 1.79 -1.94 -21.91
CA MET A 327 1.19 -2.19 -20.60
C MET A 327 -0.33 -2.15 -20.73
N ARG A 328 -1.01 -3.25 -20.37
CA ARG A 328 -2.48 -3.40 -20.47
C ARG A 328 -2.98 -4.49 -19.53
N PRO A 329 -4.28 -4.61 -19.26
CA PRO A 329 -4.80 -5.69 -18.42
C PRO A 329 -4.33 -7.07 -18.87
N GLY A 330 -3.63 -7.79 -17.98
CA GLY A 330 -2.98 -9.07 -18.24
C GLY A 330 -1.48 -8.98 -18.55
N GLU A 331 -0.97 -7.84 -18.99
CA GLU A 331 0.44 -7.56 -19.32
C GLU A 331 0.76 -6.12 -18.86
N GLU A 332 0.73 -5.86 -17.53
CA GLU A 332 0.69 -4.50 -17.00
C GLU A 332 2.06 -3.86 -16.78
N THR A 333 3.14 -4.58 -17.01
CA THR A 333 4.52 -4.12 -16.79
C THR A 333 5.27 -3.90 -18.08
N SER A 334 6.18 -2.94 -18.08
CA SER A 334 7.17 -2.76 -19.15
C SER A 334 8.56 -2.52 -18.59
N GLY A 335 9.57 -2.71 -19.42
CA GLY A 335 10.95 -2.46 -19.07
C GLY A 335 11.86 -2.52 -20.30
N LEU A 336 13.06 -1.97 -20.17
CA LEU A 336 14.07 -1.93 -21.20
C LEU A 336 15.23 -2.84 -20.83
N ASP A 337 15.57 -3.78 -21.72
CA ASP A 337 16.76 -4.62 -21.67
C ASP A 337 17.89 -3.92 -22.43
N THR A 338 18.79 -3.28 -21.70
CA THR A 338 19.89 -2.49 -22.30
C THR A 338 21.09 -3.31 -22.71
N ASN A 339 21.20 -4.53 -22.20
CA ASN A 339 22.38 -5.38 -22.39
C ASN A 339 22.10 -6.60 -23.27
N GLY A 340 20.85 -6.90 -23.61
CA GLY A 340 20.40 -7.98 -24.49
C GLY A 340 20.47 -9.36 -23.84
N ASP A 341 20.37 -9.47 -22.51
CA ASP A 341 20.39 -10.73 -21.78
C ASP A 341 18.98 -11.34 -21.57
N GLY A 342 17.94 -10.62 -21.97
CA GLY A 342 16.54 -11.01 -21.86
C GLY A 342 15.88 -10.63 -20.52
N LEU A 343 16.59 -9.89 -19.66
CA LEU A 343 16.06 -9.32 -18.43
C LEU A 343 16.03 -7.80 -18.53
N TRP A 344 15.04 -7.18 -17.93
CA TRP A 344 14.93 -5.73 -17.94
C TRP A 344 15.91 -5.08 -16.94
N ASP A 345 16.71 -4.12 -17.43
CA ASP A 345 17.64 -3.31 -16.65
C ASP A 345 17.02 -2.00 -16.17
N VAL A 346 15.97 -1.54 -16.87
CA VAL A 346 15.23 -0.32 -16.57
C VAL A 346 13.77 -0.68 -16.43
N SER A 347 13.17 -0.28 -15.32
CA SER A 347 11.75 -0.50 -15.07
C SER A 347 10.91 0.63 -15.64
N GLY A 348 9.83 0.29 -16.35
CA GLY A 348 8.73 1.19 -16.70
C GLY A 348 7.58 1.14 -15.69
N GLY A 349 7.74 0.40 -14.58
CA GLY A 349 6.70 0.23 -13.56
C GLY A 349 5.57 -0.69 -14.00
N LEU A 350 4.44 -0.55 -13.33
CA LEU A 350 3.21 -1.29 -13.60
C LEU A 350 2.03 -0.32 -13.74
N VAL A 351 1.27 -0.40 -14.82
CA VAL A 351 0.00 0.33 -14.97
C VAL A 351 -1.12 -0.47 -14.30
N TYR A 352 -1.78 0.11 -13.28
CA TYR A 352 -2.88 -0.58 -12.62
C TYR A 352 -4.26 -0.02 -12.94
N TRP A 353 -4.36 1.13 -13.61
CA TRP A 353 -5.61 1.66 -14.12
C TRP A 353 -5.40 2.80 -15.11
N VAL A 354 -6.33 2.93 -16.07
CA VAL A 354 -6.47 4.07 -16.97
C VAL A 354 -7.91 4.54 -16.91
N SER A 355 -8.13 5.86 -16.86
CA SER A 355 -9.47 6.44 -16.74
C SER A 355 -10.35 6.09 -17.95
N ASP A 356 -11.62 5.75 -17.67
CA ASP A 356 -12.61 5.35 -18.66
C ASP A 356 -13.73 6.37 -18.89
N GLY A 357 -13.71 7.49 -18.16
CA GLY A 357 -14.71 8.54 -18.26
C GLY A 357 -16.00 8.26 -17.47
N THR A 358 -16.09 7.13 -16.77
CA THR A 358 -17.31 6.72 -16.03
C THR A 358 -17.04 6.37 -14.58
N LEU A 359 -15.84 5.86 -14.27
CA LEU A 359 -15.44 5.43 -12.94
C LEU A 359 -14.46 6.44 -12.32
N GLY A 360 -14.51 6.56 -11.01
CA GLY A 360 -13.47 7.17 -10.22
C GLY A 360 -12.17 6.34 -10.25
N VAL A 361 -11.13 6.84 -9.60
CA VAL A 361 -9.89 6.07 -9.40
C VAL A 361 -10.18 4.88 -8.47
N PRO A 362 -9.48 3.74 -8.63
CA PRO A 362 -9.69 2.59 -7.74
C PRO A 362 -9.60 2.97 -6.26
N TYR A 363 -10.57 2.52 -5.46
CA TYR A 363 -10.78 2.88 -4.05
C TYR A 363 -11.16 4.36 -3.80
N GLY A 364 -11.19 5.20 -4.84
CA GLY A 364 -11.47 6.64 -4.72
C GLY A 364 -12.84 6.96 -4.16
N ASP A 365 -13.88 6.26 -4.60
CA ASP A 365 -15.26 6.43 -4.10
C ASP A 365 -15.36 6.14 -2.60
N THR A 366 -14.74 5.05 -2.15
CA THR A 366 -14.69 4.66 -0.74
C THR A 366 -13.94 5.69 0.08
N TYR A 367 -12.79 6.14 -0.42
CA TYR A 367 -12.01 7.20 0.22
C TYR A 367 -12.80 8.50 0.29
N ALA A 368 -13.41 8.93 -0.81
CA ALA A 368 -14.18 10.17 -0.88
C ALA A 368 -15.36 10.15 0.11
N ALA A 369 -16.12 9.04 0.15
CA ALA A 369 -17.24 8.89 1.07
C ALA A 369 -16.80 8.95 2.55
N ARG A 370 -15.64 8.37 2.88
CA ARG A 370 -15.09 8.38 4.24
C ARG A 370 -14.61 9.76 4.67
N HIS A 371 -13.95 10.47 3.78
CA HIS A 371 -13.31 11.75 4.10
C HIS A 371 -14.15 12.97 3.71
N GLY A 372 -15.34 12.77 3.13
CA GLY A 372 -16.25 13.87 2.77
C GLY A 372 -15.88 14.58 1.47
N TYR A 373 -15.10 13.95 0.59
CA TYR A 373 -14.81 14.48 -0.74
C TYR A 373 -15.86 14.04 -1.75
N SER A 374 -15.99 14.79 -2.83
CA SER A 374 -16.77 14.37 -3.99
C SER A 374 -15.93 13.45 -4.87
N ASP A 375 -16.52 12.37 -5.35
CA ASP A 375 -15.88 11.55 -6.36
C ASP A 375 -15.49 12.38 -7.60
N ARG A 376 -14.34 12.03 -8.19
CA ARG A 376 -13.81 12.68 -9.38
C ARG A 376 -13.56 11.65 -10.47
N VAL A 377 -14.20 11.87 -11.60
CA VAL A 377 -14.05 11.04 -12.79
C VAL A 377 -13.20 11.78 -13.82
N ALA A 378 -12.10 11.17 -14.24
CA ALA A 378 -11.30 11.68 -15.35
C ALA A 378 -11.90 11.24 -16.68
N GLY A 379 -11.76 12.07 -17.74
CA GLY A 379 -12.15 11.67 -19.08
C GLY A 379 -11.44 10.40 -19.55
N PRO A 380 -11.99 9.67 -20.55
CA PRO A 380 -11.36 8.45 -21.05
C PRO A 380 -9.92 8.72 -21.50
N GLY A 381 -8.97 7.92 -21.04
CA GLY A 381 -7.55 8.04 -21.40
C GLY A 381 -6.80 9.25 -20.81
N ASN A 382 -7.46 10.09 -19.98
CA ASN A 382 -6.86 11.33 -19.48
C ASN A 382 -6.00 11.15 -18.24
N LEU A 383 -6.09 10.01 -17.58
CA LEU A 383 -5.38 9.70 -16.34
C LEU A 383 -4.88 8.27 -16.38
N THR A 384 -3.60 8.07 -16.14
CA THR A 384 -2.97 6.74 -16.05
C THR A 384 -2.31 6.58 -14.70
N LEU A 385 -2.67 5.53 -13.98
CA LEU A 385 -2.14 5.22 -12.65
C LEU A 385 -1.05 4.14 -12.74
N PHE A 386 0.08 4.41 -12.08
CA PHE A 386 1.22 3.53 -12.01
C PHE A 386 1.44 3.01 -10.59
N MET A 387 1.94 1.79 -10.47
CA MET A 387 2.61 1.31 -9.27
C MET A 387 4.11 1.30 -9.55
N LEU A 388 4.82 2.05 -8.72
CA LEU A 388 6.26 2.23 -8.77
C LEU A 388 6.91 1.85 -7.44
N GLU A 389 8.20 2.09 -7.33
CA GLU A 389 8.97 1.89 -6.11
C GLU A 389 9.78 3.15 -5.79
N SER A 390 9.66 3.67 -4.57
CA SER A 390 10.36 4.90 -4.18
C SER A 390 11.65 4.70 -3.38
N GLY A 391 11.98 3.47 -2.96
CA GLY A 391 13.10 3.25 -2.05
C GLY A 391 13.67 1.85 -2.00
N SER A 392 13.32 0.96 -2.90
CA SER A 392 13.70 -0.46 -2.98
C SER A 392 13.27 -1.36 -1.80
N HIS A 393 12.75 -0.80 -0.72
CA HIS A 393 12.38 -1.56 0.47
C HIS A 393 11.13 -2.44 0.23
N GLY A 394 10.08 -1.89 -0.37
CA GLY A 394 8.86 -2.64 -0.66
C GLY A 394 9.06 -3.76 -1.67
N THR A 395 9.89 -3.54 -2.69
CA THR A 395 10.29 -4.58 -3.65
C THR A 395 11.04 -5.72 -2.95
N LEU A 396 11.91 -5.40 -1.99
CA LEU A 396 12.59 -6.41 -1.19
C LEU A 396 11.62 -7.18 -0.29
N CYS A 397 10.67 -6.51 0.36
CA CYS A 397 9.63 -7.14 1.16
C CYS A 397 8.72 -8.05 0.32
N ALA A 398 8.31 -7.59 -0.88
CA ALA A 398 7.54 -8.40 -1.82
C ALA A 398 8.33 -9.62 -2.31
N SER A 399 9.64 -9.46 -2.55
CA SER A 399 10.54 -10.56 -2.95
C SER A 399 10.66 -11.62 -1.86
N ALA A 400 10.70 -11.23 -0.58
CA ALA A 400 10.67 -12.18 0.53
C ALA A 400 9.39 -13.03 0.56
N VAL A 401 8.27 -12.50 0.05
CA VAL A 401 7.00 -13.22 -0.07
C VAL A 401 6.99 -14.11 -1.32
N SER A 402 7.22 -13.56 -2.53
CA SER A 402 6.83 -14.21 -3.79
C SER A 402 7.89 -14.19 -4.89
N ALA A 403 9.17 -13.89 -4.59
CA ALA A 403 10.21 -13.95 -5.61
C ALA A 403 10.25 -15.31 -6.32
N GLN A 404 10.35 -15.27 -7.65
CA GLN A 404 10.31 -16.46 -8.53
C GLN A 404 11.68 -17.11 -8.73
N GLY A 405 12.76 -16.47 -8.27
CA GLY A 405 14.13 -16.97 -8.39
C GLY A 405 14.71 -16.89 -9.81
N VAL A 406 14.15 -16.06 -10.68
CA VAL A 406 14.57 -15.91 -12.08
C VAL A 406 16.04 -15.45 -12.15
N VAL A 407 16.38 -14.37 -11.42
CA VAL A 407 17.74 -13.80 -11.42
C VAL A 407 18.76 -14.73 -10.77
N SER A 408 18.32 -15.61 -9.88
CA SER A 408 19.21 -16.46 -9.06
C SER A 408 19.26 -17.92 -9.50
N ASP A 409 18.67 -18.30 -10.65
CA ASP A 409 18.51 -19.69 -11.07
C ASP A 409 17.81 -20.56 -10.00
N GLY A 410 16.77 -20.05 -9.37
CA GLY A 410 15.99 -20.72 -8.34
C GLY A 410 16.63 -20.81 -6.95
N LYS A 411 17.77 -20.15 -6.72
CA LYS A 411 18.48 -20.21 -5.43
C LYS A 411 17.88 -19.29 -4.37
N VAL A 412 17.32 -18.18 -4.79
CA VAL A 412 16.64 -17.19 -3.92
C VAL A 412 15.20 -17.11 -4.38
N MET A 413 14.30 -17.65 -3.59
CA MET A 413 12.85 -17.65 -3.85
C MET A 413 12.11 -17.07 -2.65
N GLY A 414 10.96 -16.50 -2.89
CA GLY A 414 10.05 -16.07 -1.85
C GLY A 414 9.50 -17.26 -1.05
N MET A 415 9.02 -17.01 0.16
CA MET A 415 8.50 -18.07 1.04
C MET A 415 7.18 -18.68 0.53
N ALA A 416 6.40 -17.90 -0.23
CA ALA A 416 5.14 -18.28 -0.85
C ALA A 416 5.13 -17.91 -2.33
N PRO A 417 5.94 -18.58 -3.18
CA PRO A 417 6.20 -18.15 -4.55
C PRO A 417 4.96 -18.13 -5.45
N ASN A 418 3.89 -18.82 -5.09
CA ASN A 418 2.63 -18.84 -5.84
C ASN A 418 1.56 -17.90 -5.23
N ALA A 419 1.89 -17.13 -4.19
CA ALA A 419 1.05 -16.04 -3.74
C ALA A 419 1.16 -14.85 -4.71
N THR A 420 0.06 -14.12 -4.88
CA THR A 420 0.06 -12.87 -5.63
C THR A 420 0.20 -11.67 -4.70
N ILE A 421 0.82 -10.62 -5.20
CA ILE A 421 1.14 -9.41 -4.42
C ILE A 421 0.19 -8.28 -4.81
N SER A 422 -0.47 -7.69 -3.82
CA SER A 422 -1.11 -6.38 -3.90
C SER A 422 -0.16 -5.35 -3.29
N SER A 423 0.34 -4.41 -4.09
CA SER A 423 1.22 -3.36 -3.58
C SER A 423 0.42 -2.17 -3.09
N ILE A 424 0.78 -1.67 -1.91
CA ILE A 424 0.24 -0.42 -1.38
C ILE A 424 1.42 0.52 -1.16
N GLY A 425 1.55 1.49 -2.05
CA GLY A 425 2.61 2.48 -2.04
C GLY A 425 2.21 3.81 -1.40
N ASN A 426 3.20 4.63 -1.09
CA ASN A 426 3.04 6.03 -0.66
C ASN A 426 2.07 6.26 0.51
N HIS A 427 1.93 5.28 1.41
CA HIS A 427 1.06 5.42 2.59
C HIS A 427 1.78 6.03 3.80
N TYR A 428 3.05 6.40 3.66
CA TYR A 428 3.88 6.94 4.74
C TYR A 428 3.64 8.41 5.08
N SER A 429 2.76 9.10 4.40
CA SER A 429 2.36 10.44 4.82
C SER A 429 1.14 10.36 5.72
N GLY A 430 1.15 11.13 6.81
CA GLY A 430 0.24 11.02 7.94
C GLY A 430 -1.24 10.85 7.59
N GLY A 431 -1.92 10.02 8.37
CA GLY A 431 -3.31 9.63 8.17
C GLY A 431 -3.55 8.61 7.06
N HIS A 432 -2.68 8.54 6.06
CA HIS A 432 -2.82 7.64 4.92
C HIS A 432 -2.64 6.17 5.29
N SER A 433 -1.88 5.88 6.34
CA SER A 433 -1.66 4.50 6.79
C SER A 433 -2.95 3.80 7.18
N LEU A 434 -3.88 4.49 7.85
CA LEU A 434 -5.16 3.90 8.27
C LEU A 434 -6.05 3.55 7.07
N ASP A 435 -6.06 4.38 6.02
CA ASP A 435 -6.76 4.08 4.77
C ASP A 435 -6.14 2.89 4.04
N ALA A 436 -4.80 2.81 4.01
CA ALA A 436 -4.08 1.67 3.45
C ALA A 436 -4.40 0.37 4.20
N TRP A 437 -4.47 0.41 5.53
CA TRP A 437 -4.84 -0.75 6.33
C TRP A 437 -6.30 -1.17 6.11
N ARG A 438 -7.18 -0.18 5.96
CA ARG A 438 -8.60 -0.39 5.59
C ARG A 438 -8.72 -1.03 4.21
N PHE A 439 -8.01 -0.52 3.21
CA PHE A 439 -7.99 -1.10 1.87
C PHE A 439 -7.62 -2.59 1.88
N ILE A 440 -6.65 -2.99 2.70
CA ILE A 440 -6.28 -4.41 2.85
C ILE A 440 -7.47 -5.24 3.35
N ALA A 441 -8.31 -4.67 4.20
CA ALA A 441 -9.48 -5.36 4.73
C ALA A 441 -10.72 -5.30 3.82
N GLU A 442 -10.76 -4.37 2.87
CA GLU A 442 -11.96 -4.05 2.08
C GLU A 442 -11.82 -4.35 0.58
N GLY A 443 -10.62 -4.17 0.01
CA GLY A 443 -10.46 -4.14 -1.46
C GLY A 443 -10.93 -2.83 -2.09
N TYR A 444 -11.14 -2.80 -3.40
CA TYR A 444 -11.53 -1.58 -4.14
C TYR A 444 -12.94 -1.10 -3.86
N ASP A 445 -13.87 -2.00 -3.55
CA ASP A 445 -15.27 -1.67 -3.34
C ASP A 445 -15.61 -1.21 -1.91
N GLY A 446 -14.64 -1.22 -1.01
CA GLY A 446 -14.83 -0.80 0.38
C GLY A 446 -15.64 -1.77 1.24
N HIS A 447 -15.79 -3.03 0.82
CA HIS A 447 -16.58 -4.05 1.50
C HIS A 447 -15.74 -5.27 1.90
N THR A 448 -16.03 -5.84 3.08
CA THR A 448 -15.27 -6.97 3.64
C THR A 448 -15.69 -8.34 3.10
N ASP A 449 -16.76 -8.44 2.33
CA ASP A 449 -17.37 -9.71 1.92
C ASP A 449 -17.14 -10.05 0.45
N THR A 450 -16.28 -9.31 -0.24
CA THR A 450 -15.98 -9.48 -1.67
C THR A 450 -14.65 -10.19 -1.89
N PRO A 451 -14.47 -10.87 -3.04
CA PRO A 451 -13.25 -11.65 -3.29
C PRO A 451 -12.02 -10.83 -3.69
N ASP A 452 -12.13 -9.51 -3.81
CA ASP A 452 -11.03 -8.60 -4.19
C ASP A 452 -10.22 -8.09 -2.99
N GLN A 453 -10.37 -8.71 -1.82
CA GLN A 453 -9.62 -8.39 -0.62
C GLN A 453 -8.32 -9.18 -0.55
N PRO A 454 -7.20 -8.56 -0.16
CA PRO A 454 -6.04 -9.27 0.30
C PRO A 454 -6.32 -10.19 1.50
N ASN A 455 -5.67 -11.34 1.54
CA ASN A 455 -5.79 -12.30 2.63
C ASN A 455 -4.84 -11.98 3.79
N ILE A 456 -3.70 -11.36 3.46
CA ILE A 456 -2.63 -11.06 4.41
C ILE A 456 -2.12 -9.65 4.12
N GLY A 457 -1.98 -8.82 5.16
CA GLY A 457 -1.23 -7.58 5.15
C GLY A 457 0.20 -7.82 5.67
N SER A 458 1.20 -7.38 4.94
CA SER A 458 2.62 -7.45 5.33
C SER A 458 3.14 -6.04 5.59
N PHE A 459 3.53 -5.75 6.82
CA PHE A 459 3.97 -4.44 7.29
C PHE A 459 5.41 -4.51 7.79
N SER A 460 6.32 -3.88 7.07
CA SER A 460 7.74 -3.76 7.45
C SER A 460 8.10 -2.34 7.88
N PHE A 461 7.21 -1.70 8.62
CA PHE A 461 7.34 -0.35 9.13
C PHE A 461 6.81 -0.21 10.56
N GLY A 462 7.02 0.95 11.19
CA GLY A 462 6.45 1.26 12.49
C GLY A 462 6.60 2.73 12.85
N TYR A 463 5.92 3.10 13.92
CA TYR A 463 5.95 4.45 14.49
C TYR A 463 6.98 4.48 15.63
N SER A 464 8.07 5.23 15.45
CA SER A 464 9.16 5.30 16.42
C SER A 464 8.84 6.23 17.60
N SER A 465 7.93 7.19 17.39
CA SER A 465 7.51 8.18 18.40
C SER A 465 6.45 7.66 19.37
N VAL A 466 5.91 6.48 19.17
CA VAL A 466 4.84 5.92 20.00
C VAL A 466 5.43 5.11 21.15
N ASP A 467 5.31 5.63 22.38
CA ASP A 467 5.91 5.00 23.57
C ASP A 467 5.06 3.88 24.19
N GLU A 468 3.74 3.89 23.96
CA GLU A 468 2.80 2.93 24.56
C GLU A 468 2.37 1.84 23.56
N ALA A 469 3.34 1.22 22.92
CA ALA A 469 3.08 0.21 21.91
C ALA A 469 2.13 -0.90 22.42
N GLY A 470 1.06 -1.13 21.66
CA GLY A 470 0.00 -2.08 21.98
C GLY A 470 -1.22 -1.47 22.69
N ALA A 471 -1.11 -0.27 23.26
CA ALA A 471 -2.22 0.49 23.85
C ALA A 471 -2.47 1.83 23.12
N ASP A 472 -1.66 2.13 22.12
CA ASP A 472 -1.80 3.32 21.28
C ASP A 472 -2.90 3.15 20.23
N ALA A 473 -3.31 4.28 19.64
CA ALA A 473 -4.40 4.32 18.68
C ALA A 473 -4.18 3.45 17.44
N TYR A 474 -2.95 3.36 16.92
CA TYR A 474 -2.62 2.56 15.74
C TYR A 474 -2.75 1.06 16.03
N SER A 475 -2.18 0.62 17.16
CA SER A 475 -2.29 -0.76 17.61
C SER A 475 -3.74 -1.17 17.85
N LEU A 476 -4.54 -0.32 18.49
CA LEU A 476 -5.95 -0.59 18.77
C LEU A 476 -6.80 -0.58 17.49
N TYR A 477 -6.50 0.31 16.54
CA TYR A 477 -7.20 0.34 15.25
C TYR A 477 -6.95 -0.95 14.46
N LEU A 478 -5.70 -1.42 14.42
CA LEU A 478 -5.36 -2.66 13.74
C LEU A 478 -5.95 -3.89 14.44
N ASP A 479 -6.02 -3.90 15.78
CA ASP A 479 -6.74 -4.90 16.55
C ASP A 479 -8.23 -4.93 16.20
N TRP A 480 -8.84 -3.76 16.04
CA TRP A 480 -10.22 -3.66 15.63
C TRP A 480 -10.43 -4.20 14.20
N LEU A 481 -9.57 -3.85 13.25
CA LEU A 481 -9.64 -4.36 11.89
C LEU A 481 -9.63 -5.89 11.85
N THR A 482 -8.73 -6.51 12.62
CA THR A 482 -8.53 -7.97 12.59
C THR A 482 -9.58 -8.76 13.35
N ARG A 483 -10.16 -8.21 14.41
CA ARG A 483 -11.05 -8.94 15.30
C ARG A 483 -12.53 -8.70 15.07
N PHE A 484 -12.88 -7.52 14.58
CA PHE A 484 -14.28 -7.10 14.49
C PHE A 484 -14.68 -6.65 13.09
N TYR A 485 -13.74 -6.14 12.31
CA TYR A 485 -14.07 -5.59 11.00
C TYR A 485 -13.95 -6.64 9.88
N ASN A 486 -12.79 -7.31 9.79
CA ASN A 486 -12.58 -8.41 8.84
C ASN A 486 -11.72 -9.52 9.46
N GLU A 487 -12.36 -10.54 10.01
CA GLU A 487 -11.68 -11.71 10.58
C GLU A 487 -11.00 -12.61 9.54
N ASN A 488 -11.22 -12.37 8.24
CA ASN A 488 -10.64 -13.14 7.15
C ASN A 488 -9.29 -12.60 6.67
N THR A 489 -8.92 -11.39 7.09
CA THR A 489 -7.61 -10.78 6.78
C THR A 489 -6.71 -10.86 8.01
N SER A 490 -5.48 -11.33 7.79
CA SER A 490 -4.45 -11.42 8.83
C SER A 490 -3.32 -10.44 8.53
N TYR A 491 -2.67 -9.92 9.58
CA TYR A 491 -1.56 -8.97 9.41
C TYR A 491 -0.29 -9.53 10.03
N ALA A 492 0.79 -9.55 9.27
CA ALA A 492 2.14 -9.84 9.72
C ALA A 492 2.91 -8.50 9.82
N VAL A 493 3.30 -8.14 11.03
CA VAL A 493 3.84 -6.81 11.34
C VAL A 493 5.21 -6.93 11.99
N ALA A 494 6.20 -6.26 11.45
CA ALA A 494 7.54 -6.20 12.04
C ALA A 494 7.51 -5.50 13.40
N ILE A 495 8.26 -6.04 14.37
CA ILE A 495 8.36 -5.45 15.73
C ILE A 495 9.31 -4.26 15.81
N GLY A 496 9.99 -3.93 14.72
CA GLY A 496 10.93 -2.83 14.64
C GLY A 496 12.38 -3.19 14.91
N ASN A 497 13.25 -2.21 14.69
CA ASN A 497 14.71 -2.32 14.84
C ASN A 497 15.23 -1.73 16.16
N GLY A 498 14.36 -1.54 17.15
CA GLY A 498 14.69 -0.90 18.44
C GLY A 498 15.70 -1.64 19.30
N GLY A 499 16.12 -2.83 18.89
CA GLY A 499 17.18 -3.60 19.52
C GLY A 499 16.70 -4.51 20.65
N HIS A 500 17.63 -4.85 21.55
CA HIS A 500 17.43 -5.87 22.58
C HIS A 500 16.82 -5.24 23.84
N GLY A 501 15.81 -5.89 24.43
CA GLY A 501 15.30 -5.53 25.73
C GLY A 501 13.80 -5.30 25.78
N PHE A 502 13.32 -4.88 26.93
CA PHE A 502 11.92 -4.56 27.14
C PHE A 502 11.55 -3.23 26.48
N GLY A 503 10.31 -3.12 25.97
CA GLY A 503 9.79 -1.89 25.41
C GLY A 503 10.38 -1.51 24.05
N THR A 504 11.00 -2.44 23.33
CA THR A 504 11.62 -2.19 22.02
C THR A 504 10.71 -2.52 20.85
N THR A 505 9.58 -3.19 21.10
CA THR A 505 8.54 -3.41 20.08
C THR A 505 7.84 -2.11 19.77
N LYS A 506 7.73 -1.80 18.49
CA LYS A 506 7.12 -0.56 18.00
C LYS A 506 5.67 -0.78 17.58
N SER A 507 4.89 0.30 17.58
CA SER A 507 3.55 0.31 17.03
C SER A 507 3.61 0.25 15.48
N PRO A 508 2.69 -0.47 14.78
CA PRO A 508 1.62 -1.30 15.32
C PRO A 508 2.03 -2.77 15.57
N GLY A 509 3.32 -3.11 15.52
CA GLY A 509 3.83 -4.47 15.75
C GLY A 509 3.53 -5.04 17.14
N ALA A 510 3.09 -4.20 18.09
CA ALA A 510 2.67 -4.60 19.42
C ALA A 510 1.15 -4.86 19.55
N SER A 511 0.38 -4.75 18.45
CA SER A 511 -1.05 -5.07 18.43
C SER A 511 -1.31 -6.52 18.81
N ASN A 512 -2.41 -6.77 19.54
CA ASN A 512 -2.78 -8.13 19.97
C ASN A 512 -3.40 -8.98 18.86
N GLY A 513 -3.98 -8.34 17.82
CA GLY A 513 -4.65 -9.02 16.71
C GLY A 513 -3.74 -9.38 15.54
N VAL A 514 -2.43 -9.15 15.64
CA VAL A 514 -1.48 -9.34 14.54
C VAL A 514 -0.44 -10.42 14.84
N PHE A 515 0.24 -10.86 13.80
CA PHE A 515 1.47 -11.64 13.93
C PHE A 515 2.66 -10.69 14.05
N SER A 516 3.16 -10.50 15.27
CA SER A 516 4.34 -9.70 15.55
C SER A 516 5.61 -10.45 15.13
N VAL A 517 6.34 -9.94 14.15
CA VAL A 517 7.47 -10.64 13.52
C VAL A 517 8.79 -10.01 13.95
N GLY A 518 9.61 -10.76 14.66
CA GLY A 518 10.97 -10.39 15.04
C GLY A 518 12.03 -11.04 14.14
N ALA A 519 13.18 -10.42 14.03
CA ALA A 519 14.31 -10.97 13.30
C ALA A 519 15.18 -11.86 14.19
N PHE A 520 15.71 -12.93 13.63
CA PHE A 520 16.73 -13.74 14.27
C PHE A 520 17.88 -14.07 13.29
N SER A 521 19.04 -14.41 13.84
CA SER A 521 20.17 -14.85 13.03
C SER A 521 20.15 -16.35 12.82
N SER A 522 20.22 -16.78 11.58
CA SER A 522 20.38 -18.19 11.21
C SER A 522 21.78 -18.74 11.43
N ARG A 523 22.74 -17.93 11.88
CA ARG A 523 24.15 -18.32 12.07
C ARG A 523 24.42 -18.61 13.53
N SER A 524 24.94 -19.80 13.83
CA SER A 524 25.36 -20.21 15.18
C SER A 524 26.53 -19.41 15.76
N SER A 525 27.20 -18.59 14.95
CA SER A 525 28.32 -17.73 15.35
C SER A 525 27.99 -16.23 15.20
N GLY A 526 26.70 -15.89 15.13
CA GLY A 526 26.28 -14.52 14.87
C GLY A 526 26.56 -13.60 16.04
N THR A 527 27.50 -12.72 15.90
CA THR A 527 27.53 -11.46 16.62
C THR A 527 26.57 -10.51 15.90
N TRP A 528 25.34 -10.44 16.34
CA TRP A 528 24.44 -9.34 15.99
C TRP A 528 24.96 -8.10 16.69
N GLY A 529 25.23 -7.05 15.93
CA GLY A 529 25.42 -5.73 16.49
C GLY A 529 26.79 -5.50 17.14
N GLN A 530 27.87 -5.89 16.49
CA GLN A 530 29.20 -5.30 16.75
C GLN A 530 29.67 -4.56 15.52
#